data_66cd23f284f5970ce6976b85b6851ebb
#
_entry.id   66cd23f284f5970ce6976b85b6851ebb
#
_cell.length_a   1.000
_cell.length_b   1.000
_cell.length_c   1.000
_cell.angle_alpha   90.00
_cell.angle_beta   90.00
_cell.angle_gamma   90.00
#
_symmetry.space_group_name_H-M   'P 1'
#
loop_
_entity.id
_entity.type
_entity.pdbx_description
1 polymer ?
#
loop_
_entity_poly.entity_id
_entity_poly.type
_entity_poly.pdbx_seq_one_letter_code
_entity_poly.pdbx_strand_id
1 'polypeptide(L)'
;DSVFIRLDAVLKEIIRLANEWNMTAAAQPDAFGAAPAQLSDAEAALPKSAGAVNLLWFSAITLALSTAGVLIIAKILLGVLLAVGPLLILTALFPGTRGLFEGWLKTLALYALVAAFATALAGGLMQLVEPMVIEIADMRRSGLADPQPVFVLAVTAFIFALLMAQVLRMCGKLTSGWRLPGGQAPQNTTQMQTETAAASGVR
;
A
#
# COMPACT_ATOMS: atom_id res chain seq x y z
N ASP A 1 -17.28 -6.61 -1.59
CA ASP A 1 -16.81 -8.01 -1.78
C ASP A 1 -16.27 -8.27 -3.18
N SER A 2 -16.79 -7.60 -4.23
CA SER A 2 -16.34 -7.82 -5.61
C SER A 2 -14.87 -7.42 -5.88
N VAL A 3 -14.35 -6.38 -5.23
CA VAL A 3 -12.96 -5.91 -5.42
C VAL A 3 -11.96 -6.93 -4.89
N PHE A 4 -12.23 -7.55 -3.74
CA PHE A 4 -11.36 -8.58 -3.16
C PHE A 4 -11.31 -9.85 -4.01
N ILE A 5 -12.45 -10.26 -4.58
CA ILE A 5 -12.52 -11.42 -5.47
C ILE A 5 -11.72 -11.16 -6.75
N ARG A 6 -11.82 -9.97 -7.34
CA ARG A 6 -11.04 -9.58 -8.51
C ARG A 6 -9.55 -9.49 -8.20
N LEU A 7 -9.18 -8.89 -7.05
CA LEU A 7 -7.80 -8.82 -6.60
C LEU A 7 -7.19 -10.21 -6.44
N ASP A 8 -7.91 -11.13 -5.79
CA ASP A 8 -7.48 -12.52 -5.60
C ASP A 8 -7.29 -13.24 -6.94
N ALA A 9 -8.20 -13.04 -7.89
CA ALA A 9 -8.10 -13.61 -9.23
C ALA A 9 -6.85 -13.09 -9.99
N VAL A 10 -6.62 -11.78 -9.97
CA VAL A 10 -5.45 -11.16 -10.63
C VAL A 10 -4.16 -11.60 -9.96
N LEU A 11 -4.09 -11.64 -8.63
CA LEU A 11 -2.91 -12.11 -7.91
C LEU A 11 -2.60 -13.59 -8.20
N LYS A 12 -3.63 -14.44 -8.23
CA LYS A 12 -3.47 -15.86 -8.60
C LYS A 12 -2.94 -16.01 -10.02
N GLU A 13 -3.43 -15.20 -10.96
CA GLU A 13 -2.96 -15.25 -12.35
C GLU A 13 -1.50 -14.78 -12.48
N ILE A 14 -1.10 -13.70 -11.78
CA ILE A 14 0.29 -13.24 -11.76
C ILE A 14 1.22 -14.30 -11.14
N ILE A 15 0.80 -14.92 -10.04
CA ILE A 15 1.58 -15.98 -9.37
C ILE A 15 1.68 -17.21 -10.28
N ARG A 16 0.60 -17.58 -10.97
CA ARG A 16 0.60 -18.67 -11.94
C ARG A 16 1.60 -18.43 -13.06
N LEU A 17 1.56 -17.24 -13.66
CA LEU A 17 2.50 -16.83 -14.72
C LEU A 17 3.94 -16.86 -14.23
N ALA A 18 4.22 -16.37 -13.02
CA ALA A 18 5.56 -16.39 -12.43
C ALA A 18 6.06 -17.83 -12.21
N ASN A 19 5.20 -18.73 -11.72
CA ASN A 19 5.53 -20.14 -11.53
C ASN A 19 5.76 -20.87 -12.85
N GLU A 20 4.93 -20.63 -13.86
CA GLU A 20 5.11 -21.22 -15.17
C GLU A 20 6.42 -20.77 -15.84
N TRP A 21 6.80 -19.50 -15.66
CA TRP A 21 8.09 -18.99 -16.14
C TRP A 21 9.28 -19.61 -15.41
N ASN A 22 9.15 -19.82 -14.11
CA ASN A 22 10.20 -20.47 -13.32
C ASN A 22 10.38 -21.95 -13.74
N MET A 23 9.31 -22.68 -14.01
CA MET A 23 9.38 -24.06 -14.50
C MET A 23 9.99 -24.15 -15.90
N THR A 24 9.74 -23.19 -16.80
CA THR A 24 10.32 -23.16 -18.13
C THR A 24 11.82 -22.82 -18.09
N ALA A 25 12.23 -21.95 -17.18
CA ALA A 25 13.65 -21.67 -16.95
C ALA A 25 14.41 -22.86 -16.35
N ALA A 26 13.74 -23.67 -15.51
CA ALA A 26 14.31 -24.90 -14.93
C ALA A 26 14.33 -26.09 -15.92
N ALA A 27 13.47 -26.07 -16.94
CA ALA A 27 13.37 -27.13 -17.94
C ALA A 27 14.37 -26.97 -19.12
N GLN A 28 15.22 -25.94 -19.13
CA GLN A 28 16.34 -25.76 -20.07
C GLN A 28 17.69 -25.91 -19.36
N PRO A 29 18.07 -27.13 -18.89
CA PRO A 29 19.40 -27.36 -18.31
C PRO A 29 20.51 -27.43 -19.38
N ASP A 30 20.16 -27.53 -20.66
CA ASP A 30 21.10 -27.93 -21.72
C ASP A 30 21.82 -26.77 -22.42
N ALA A 31 21.64 -25.54 -21.96
CA ALA A 31 22.45 -24.40 -22.40
C ALA A 31 23.90 -24.41 -21.81
N PHE A 32 24.23 -25.41 -20.96
CA PHE A 32 25.54 -25.52 -20.31
C PHE A 32 26.53 -26.37 -21.08
N GLY A 33 26.14 -26.92 -22.24
CA GLY A 33 26.99 -27.82 -23.06
C GLY A 33 27.66 -27.20 -24.30
N ALA A 34 27.50 -25.93 -24.59
CA ALA A 34 28.13 -25.25 -25.71
C ALA A 34 29.43 -24.54 -25.29
N ALA A 35 30.50 -24.81 -26.04
CA ALA A 35 31.87 -24.39 -25.87
C ALA A 35 32.11 -22.90 -25.52
N PRO A 36 33.29 -22.52 -25.00
CA PRO A 36 33.58 -21.19 -24.46
C PRO A 36 33.62 -20.13 -25.56
N ALA A 37 32.50 -19.52 -25.85
CA ALA A 37 32.42 -18.33 -26.65
C ALA A 37 32.52 -17.12 -25.73
N GLN A 38 33.59 -16.41 -25.88
CA GLN A 38 33.93 -15.03 -25.52
C GLN A 38 33.18 -14.38 -24.35
N LEU A 39 33.93 -14.07 -23.29
CA LEU A 39 33.50 -13.44 -22.02
C LEU A 39 32.85 -12.07 -22.16
N SER A 40 32.80 -11.48 -23.35
CA SER A 40 32.12 -10.20 -23.62
C SER A 40 30.60 -10.32 -23.82
N ASP A 41 30.11 -11.52 -24.21
CA ASP A 41 28.67 -11.76 -24.49
C ASP A 41 27.96 -12.43 -23.31
N ALA A 42 28.71 -12.92 -22.33
CA ALA A 42 28.12 -13.58 -21.14
C ALA A 42 27.39 -12.61 -20.20
N GLU A 43 27.75 -11.33 -20.20
CA GLU A 43 27.09 -10.30 -19.40
C GLU A 43 25.78 -9.82 -20.05
N ALA A 44 25.64 -9.97 -21.37
CA ALA A 44 24.41 -9.72 -22.10
C ALA A 44 23.43 -10.89 -22.09
N ALA A 45 23.89 -12.09 -21.69
CA ALA A 45 23.12 -13.33 -21.66
C ALA A 45 22.68 -13.76 -20.23
N LEU A 46 22.58 -12.82 -19.28
CA LEU A 46 21.72 -13.06 -18.12
C LEU A 46 20.32 -13.43 -18.67
N PRO A 47 19.78 -14.59 -18.30
CA PRO A 47 18.57 -15.08 -18.94
C PRO A 47 17.48 -14.04 -18.76
N LYS A 48 17.08 -13.39 -19.86
CA LYS A 48 15.98 -12.40 -19.89
C LYS A 48 14.73 -12.92 -19.19
N SER A 49 14.57 -14.25 -19.12
CA SER A 49 13.54 -14.96 -18.40
C SER A 49 13.66 -14.83 -16.86
N ALA A 50 14.84 -14.91 -16.27
CA ALA A 50 15.01 -14.82 -14.81
C ALA A 50 14.69 -13.41 -14.30
N GLY A 51 15.07 -12.37 -15.05
CA GLY A 51 14.70 -10.99 -14.72
C GLY A 51 13.19 -10.75 -14.78
N ALA A 52 12.51 -11.28 -15.79
CA ALA A 52 11.05 -11.17 -15.93
C ALA A 52 10.30 -11.89 -14.79
N VAL A 53 10.76 -13.08 -14.39
CA VAL A 53 10.17 -13.82 -13.25
C VAL A 53 10.30 -13.01 -11.96
N ASN A 54 11.48 -12.46 -11.69
CA ASN A 54 11.70 -11.64 -10.48
C ASN A 54 10.84 -10.37 -10.49
N LEU A 55 10.65 -9.73 -11.64
CA LEU A 55 9.77 -8.58 -11.79
C LEU A 55 8.29 -8.94 -11.57
N LEU A 56 7.84 -10.11 -12.06
CA LEU A 56 6.48 -10.59 -11.80
C LEU A 56 6.24 -10.82 -10.30
N TRP A 57 7.17 -11.50 -9.62
CA TRP A 57 7.09 -11.70 -8.17
C TRP A 57 7.10 -10.37 -7.41
N PHE A 58 7.98 -9.45 -7.80
CA PHE A 58 8.05 -8.13 -7.21
C PHE A 58 6.73 -7.37 -7.39
N SER A 59 6.15 -7.39 -8.60
CA SER A 59 4.87 -6.73 -8.87
C SER A 59 3.72 -7.34 -8.06
N ALA A 60 3.65 -8.69 -8.00
CA ALA A 60 2.62 -9.39 -7.24
C ALA A 60 2.68 -9.07 -5.74
N ILE A 61 3.88 -9.14 -5.14
CA ILE A 61 4.08 -8.84 -3.72
C ILE A 61 3.77 -7.37 -3.44
N THR A 62 4.23 -6.46 -4.29
CA THR A 62 3.99 -5.01 -4.12
C THR A 62 2.50 -4.69 -4.22
N LEU A 63 1.79 -5.26 -5.19
CA LEU A 63 0.35 -5.11 -5.34
C LEU A 63 -0.41 -5.70 -4.14
N ALA A 64 -0.07 -6.91 -3.73
CA ALA A 64 -0.71 -7.57 -2.59
C ALA A 64 -0.51 -6.76 -1.30
N LEU A 65 0.72 -6.32 -1.03
CA LEU A 65 1.04 -5.58 0.18
C LEU A 65 0.40 -4.19 0.20
N SER A 66 0.41 -3.48 -0.93
CA SER A 66 -0.15 -2.12 -1.02
C SER A 66 -1.67 -2.10 -1.00
N THR A 67 -2.35 -3.13 -1.51
CA THR A 67 -3.82 -3.22 -1.53
C THR A 67 -4.37 -4.00 -0.35
N ALA A 68 -4.14 -5.32 -0.31
CA ALA A 68 -4.67 -6.19 0.73
C ALA A 68 -4.07 -5.87 2.10
N GLY A 69 -2.75 -5.59 2.18
CA GLY A 69 -2.09 -5.26 3.43
C GLY A 69 -2.70 -4.04 4.12
N VAL A 70 -2.87 -2.95 3.38
CA VAL A 70 -3.47 -1.71 3.92
C VAL A 70 -4.92 -1.93 4.36
N LEU A 71 -5.71 -2.66 3.55
CA LEU A 71 -7.12 -2.93 3.87
C LEU A 71 -7.29 -3.84 5.08
N ILE A 72 -6.46 -4.87 5.22
CA ILE A 72 -6.48 -5.77 6.37
C ILE A 72 -6.15 -5.00 7.66
N ILE A 73 -5.07 -4.21 7.63
CA ILE A 73 -4.67 -3.40 8.79
C ILE A 73 -5.79 -2.41 9.16
N ALA A 74 -6.35 -1.68 8.19
CA ALA A 74 -7.43 -0.74 8.44
C ALA A 74 -8.67 -1.42 9.04
N LYS A 75 -9.06 -2.60 8.53
CA LYS A 75 -10.20 -3.37 9.05
C LYS A 75 -9.96 -3.89 10.47
N ILE A 76 -8.77 -4.41 10.76
CA ILE A 76 -8.42 -4.90 12.11
C ILE A 76 -8.48 -3.73 13.11
N LEU A 77 -7.83 -2.61 12.79
CA LEU A 77 -7.80 -1.45 13.68
C LEU A 77 -9.20 -0.85 13.87
N LEU A 78 -10.01 -0.76 12.81
CA LEU A 78 -11.43 -0.37 12.92
C LEU A 78 -12.20 -1.30 13.85
N GLY A 79 -12.02 -2.61 13.71
CA GLY A 79 -12.68 -3.61 14.58
C GLY A 79 -12.29 -3.44 16.05
N VAL A 80 -10.99 -3.26 16.34
CA VAL A 80 -10.49 -3.01 17.70
C VAL A 80 -11.04 -1.70 18.27
N LEU A 81 -11.01 -0.61 17.48
CA LEU A 81 -11.54 0.69 17.92
C LEU A 81 -13.04 0.61 18.21
N LEU A 82 -13.82 -0.09 17.39
CA LEU A 82 -15.25 -0.28 17.60
C LEU A 82 -15.55 -1.14 18.83
N ALA A 83 -14.75 -2.17 19.10
CA ALA A 83 -14.90 -3.01 20.28
C ALA A 83 -14.69 -2.23 21.59
N VAL A 84 -13.77 -1.26 21.60
CA VAL A 84 -13.53 -0.37 22.75
C VAL A 84 -14.53 0.80 22.80
N GLY A 85 -15.30 1.01 21.72
CA GLY A 85 -16.24 2.12 21.55
C GLY A 85 -17.18 2.37 22.72
N PRO A 86 -17.94 1.36 23.21
CA PRO A 86 -18.88 1.55 24.31
C PRO A 86 -18.23 2.11 25.58
N LEU A 87 -16.98 1.68 25.88
CA LEU A 87 -16.24 2.18 27.04
C LEU A 87 -15.85 3.66 26.84
N LEU A 88 -15.42 4.03 25.64
CA LEU A 88 -14.99 5.38 25.33
C LEU A 88 -16.15 6.37 25.21
N ILE A 89 -17.34 5.90 24.84
CA ILE A 89 -18.57 6.74 24.86
C ILE A 89 -18.89 7.16 26.30
N LEU A 90 -18.68 6.31 27.29
CA LEU A 90 -18.86 6.67 28.70
C LEU A 90 -17.89 7.78 29.13
N THR A 91 -16.67 7.82 28.59
CA THR A 91 -15.71 8.88 28.91
C THR A 91 -16.14 10.25 28.36
N ALA A 92 -17.03 10.31 27.37
CA ALA A 92 -17.57 11.56 26.84
C ALA A 92 -18.49 12.28 27.84
N LEU A 93 -19.07 11.55 28.81
CA LEU A 93 -19.93 12.12 29.84
C LEU A 93 -19.15 12.97 30.86
N PHE A 94 -17.86 12.71 31.03
CA PHE A 94 -17.05 13.41 32.03
C PHE A 94 -16.22 14.50 31.38
N PRO A 95 -16.28 15.77 31.83
CA PRO A 95 -15.54 16.88 31.21
C PRO A 95 -14.03 16.65 31.15
N GLY A 96 -13.46 15.98 32.16
CA GLY A 96 -12.02 15.70 32.23
C GLY A 96 -11.49 14.65 31.25
N THR A 97 -12.35 13.73 30.77
CA THR A 97 -11.97 12.62 29.87
C THR A 97 -12.48 12.81 28.44
N ARG A 98 -13.19 13.91 28.16
CA ARG A 98 -13.75 14.21 26.84
C ARG A 98 -12.70 14.23 25.72
N GLY A 99 -11.47 14.64 26.04
CA GLY A 99 -10.35 14.65 25.08
C GLY A 99 -9.96 13.25 24.59
N LEU A 100 -10.10 12.24 25.44
CA LEU A 100 -9.85 10.84 25.07
C LEU A 100 -10.87 10.33 24.04
N PHE A 101 -12.15 10.63 24.26
CA PHE A 101 -13.23 10.34 23.30
C PHE A 101 -13.00 11.02 21.95
N GLU A 102 -12.60 12.30 21.98
CA GLU A 102 -12.30 13.06 20.77
C GLU A 102 -11.13 12.45 19.96
N GLY A 103 -10.06 12.04 20.66
CA GLY A 103 -8.93 11.35 20.05
C GLY A 103 -9.31 10.02 19.42
N TRP A 104 -10.12 9.22 20.11
CA TRP A 104 -10.65 7.96 19.60
C TRP A 104 -11.52 8.17 18.35
N LEU A 105 -12.43 9.16 18.38
CA LEU A 105 -13.31 9.44 17.23
C LEU A 105 -12.51 9.86 15.99
N LYS A 106 -11.47 10.67 16.17
CA LYS A 106 -10.55 11.06 15.09
C LYS A 106 -9.84 9.85 14.49
N THR A 107 -9.37 8.95 15.35
CA THR A 107 -8.68 7.73 14.92
C THR A 107 -9.64 6.79 14.18
N LEU A 108 -10.87 6.65 14.65
CA LEU A 108 -11.92 5.88 13.98
C LEU A 108 -12.20 6.44 12.57
N ALA A 109 -12.40 7.76 12.48
CA ALA A 109 -12.63 8.44 11.21
C ALA A 109 -11.44 8.27 10.26
N LEU A 110 -10.19 8.32 10.76
CA LEU A 110 -8.99 8.10 9.98
C LEU A 110 -9.01 6.73 9.29
N TYR A 111 -9.19 5.65 10.06
CA TYR A 111 -9.16 4.30 9.49
C TYR A 111 -10.38 3.98 8.61
N ALA A 112 -11.54 4.57 8.89
CA ALA A 112 -12.71 4.48 8.01
C ALA A 112 -12.43 5.16 6.66
N LEU A 113 -11.79 6.32 6.67
CA LEU A 113 -11.42 7.07 5.47
C LEU A 113 -10.34 6.31 4.66
N VAL A 114 -9.33 5.78 5.35
CA VAL A 114 -8.29 4.94 4.72
C VAL A 114 -8.92 3.74 4.02
N ALA A 115 -9.83 3.01 4.68
CA ALA A 115 -10.50 1.86 4.08
C ALA A 115 -11.33 2.26 2.85
N ALA A 116 -12.05 3.38 2.90
CA ALA A 116 -12.86 3.88 1.79
C ALA A 116 -12.00 4.26 0.58
N PHE A 117 -10.93 5.05 0.77
CA PHE A 117 -10.03 5.42 -0.31
C PHE A 117 -9.25 4.23 -0.86
N ALA A 118 -8.78 3.33 0.01
CA ALA A 118 -8.06 2.14 -0.43
C ALA A 118 -8.93 1.23 -1.30
N THR A 119 -10.21 1.03 -0.96
CA THR A 119 -11.13 0.24 -1.79
C THR A 119 -11.44 0.91 -3.12
N ALA A 120 -11.61 2.24 -3.15
CA ALA A 120 -11.84 2.98 -4.38
C ALA A 120 -10.62 2.91 -5.32
N LEU A 121 -9.41 3.12 -4.78
CA LEU A 121 -8.17 3.03 -5.55
C LEU A 121 -7.88 1.61 -6.04
N ALA A 122 -8.12 0.59 -5.21
CA ALA A 122 -7.96 -0.80 -5.62
C ALA A 122 -8.92 -1.17 -6.77
N GLY A 123 -10.15 -0.65 -6.75
CA GLY A 123 -11.11 -0.83 -7.85
C GLY A 123 -10.65 -0.19 -9.16
N GLY A 124 -10.08 1.03 -9.09
CA GLY A 124 -9.50 1.69 -10.25
C GLY A 124 -8.25 0.98 -10.79
N LEU A 125 -7.38 0.49 -9.88
CA LEU A 125 -6.20 -0.27 -10.27
C LEU A 125 -6.55 -1.56 -11.02
N MET A 126 -7.60 -2.29 -10.58
CA MET A 126 -8.01 -3.53 -11.24
C MET A 126 -8.38 -3.31 -12.71
N GLN A 127 -9.00 -2.18 -13.05
CA GLN A 127 -9.32 -1.82 -14.44
C GLN A 127 -8.08 -1.62 -15.31
N LEU A 128 -6.95 -1.20 -14.71
CA LEU A 128 -5.69 -1.00 -15.42
C LEU A 128 -4.86 -2.29 -15.51
N VAL A 129 -4.82 -3.07 -14.46
CA VAL A 129 -3.94 -4.24 -14.34
C VAL A 129 -4.53 -5.47 -15.06
N GLU A 130 -5.84 -5.65 -15.03
CA GLU A 130 -6.51 -6.81 -15.64
C GLU A 130 -6.16 -6.98 -17.13
N PRO A 131 -6.28 -5.95 -18.01
CA PRO A 131 -5.91 -6.10 -19.43
C PRO A 131 -4.40 -6.37 -19.62
N MET A 132 -3.53 -5.78 -18.79
CA MET A 132 -2.09 -5.99 -18.88
C MET A 132 -1.70 -7.45 -18.56
N VAL A 133 -2.33 -8.04 -17.55
CA VAL A 133 -2.09 -9.44 -17.17
C VAL A 133 -2.56 -10.39 -18.26
N ILE A 134 -3.71 -10.12 -18.89
CA ILE A 134 -4.23 -10.90 -20.02
C ILE A 134 -3.26 -10.82 -21.21
N GLU A 135 -2.77 -9.63 -21.53
CA GLU A 135 -1.79 -9.41 -22.61
C GLU A 135 -0.50 -10.20 -22.39
N ILE A 136 0.04 -10.17 -21.16
CA ILE A 136 1.23 -10.96 -20.78
C ILE A 136 0.96 -12.46 -20.95
N ALA A 137 -0.23 -12.93 -20.56
CA ALA A 137 -0.62 -14.33 -20.68
C ALA A 137 -0.74 -14.78 -22.15
N ASP A 138 -1.29 -13.93 -23.01
CA ASP A 138 -1.47 -14.23 -24.43
C ASP A 138 -0.15 -14.18 -25.22
N MET A 139 0.73 -13.22 -24.92
CA MET A 139 2.10 -13.18 -25.47
C MET A 139 2.87 -14.44 -25.14
N ARG A 140 2.73 -14.94 -23.93
CA ARG A 140 3.36 -16.20 -23.54
C ARG A 140 2.84 -17.40 -24.30
N ARG A 141 1.50 -17.51 -24.49
CA ARG A 141 0.88 -18.59 -25.25
C ARG A 141 1.35 -18.61 -26.72
N SER A 142 1.65 -17.43 -27.28
CA SER A 142 2.19 -17.29 -28.63
C SER A 142 3.69 -17.52 -28.75
N GLY A 143 4.39 -17.83 -27.64
CA GLY A 143 5.84 -18.10 -27.62
C GLY A 143 6.69 -16.83 -27.74
N LEU A 144 6.11 -15.65 -27.71
CA LEU A 144 6.81 -14.36 -27.72
C LEU A 144 7.19 -13.99 -26.26
N ALA A 145 8.48 -14.09 -25.96
CA ALA A 145 9.02 -13.71 -24.66
C ALA A 145 9.49 -12.24 -24.66
N ASP A 146 8.54 -11.30 -24.75
CA ASP A 146 8.87 -9.87 -24.60
C ASP A 146 8.80 -9.49 -23.11
N PRO A 147 9.90 -9.03 -22.49
CA PRO A 147 9.92 -8.59 -21.10
C PRO A 147 9.26 -7.21 -20.88
N GLN A 148 8.97 -6.47 -21.94
CA GLN A 148 8.48 -5.09 -21.85
C GLN A 148 7.16 -4.96 -21.08
N PRO A 149 6.10 -5.74 -21.33
CA PRO A 149 4.84 -5.62 -20.58
C PRO A 149 4.99 -6.01 -19.10
N VAL A 150 5.90 -6.92 -18.77
CA VAL A 150 6.21 -7.28 -17.38
C VAL A 150 6.85 -6.11 -16.64
N PHE A 151 7.74 -5.38 -17.29
CA PHE A 151 8.35 -4.18 -16.73
C PHE A 151 7.29 -3.08 -16.48
N VAL A 152 6.39 -2.86 -17.44
CA VAL A 152 5.30 -1.88 -17.30
C VAL A 152 4.39 -2.26 -16.12
N LEU A 153 4.07 -3.54 -15.95
CA LEU A 153 3.31 -4.03 -14.81
C LEU A 153 4.03 -3.75 -13.48
N ALA A 154 5.33 -3.99 -13.39
CA ALA A 154 6.12 -3.73 -12.19
C ALA A 154 6.18 -2.24 -11.83
N VAL A 155 6.35 -1.38 -12.83
CA VAL A 155 6.32 0.08 -12.66
C VAL A 155 4.93 0.54 -12.19
N THR A 156 3.86 0.01 -12.78
CA THR A 156 2.47 0.31 -12.38
C THR A 156 2.22 -0.10 -10.94
N ALA A 157 2.67 -1.28 -10.52
CA ALA A 157 2.58 -1.76 -9.15
C ALA A 157 3.32 -0.84 -8.17
N PHE A 158 4.52 -0.39 -8.53
CA PHE A 158 5.30 0.53 -7.71
C PHE A 158 4.65 1.91 -7.58
N ILE A 159 4.17 2.49 -8.68
CA ILE A 159 3.45 3.78 -8.69
C ILE A 159 2.21 3.67 -7.81
N PHE A 160 1.47 2.57 -7.90
CA PHE A 160 0.30 2.34 -7.06
C PHE A 160 0.64 2.27 -5.57
N ALA A 161 1.74 1.60 -5.21
CA ALA A 161 2.21 1.56 -3.82
C ALA A 161 2.54 2.97 -3.29
N LEU A 162 3.17 3.82 -4.11
CA LEU A 162 3.43 5.22 -3.78
C LEU A 162 2.13 6.03 -3.61
N LEU A 163 1.15 5.84 -4.48
CA LEU A 163 -0.17 6.48 -4.38
C LEU A 163 -0.86 6.07 -3.08
N MET A 164 -0.83 4.78 -2.73
CA MET A 164 -1.42 4.28 -1.49
C MET A 164 -0.74 4.89 -0.25
N ALA A 165 0.60 5.00 -0.25
CA ALA A 165 1.33 5.69 0.82
C ALA A 165 0.95 7.17 0.92
N GLN A 166 0.70 7.85 -0.20
CA GLN A 166 0.28 9.25 -0.22
C GLN A 166 -1.14 9.42 0.34
N VAL A 167 -2.06 8.51 0.01
CA VAL A 167 -3.42 8.52 0.57
C VAL A 167 -3.40 8.37 2.09
N LEU A 168 -2.58 7.46 2.63
CA LEU A 168 -2.40 7.31 4.08
C LEU A 168 -1.97 8.62 4.74
N ARG A 169 -1.02 9.34 4.12
CA ARG A 169 -0.54 10.65 4.61
C ARG A 169 -1.64 11.71 4.54
N MET A 170 -2.42 11.73 3.46
CA MET A 170 -3.54 12.68 3.30
C MET A 170 -4.64 12.44 4.34
N CYS A 171 -5.04 11.19 4.56
CA CYS A 171 -6.03 10.82 5.57
C CYS A 171 -5.58 11.30 6.97
N GLY A 172 -4.31 11.12 7.31
CA GLY A 172 -3.74 11.60 8.58
C GLY A 172 -3.84 13.12 8.74
N LYS A 173 -3.59 13.89 7.67
CA LYS A 173 -3.71 15.36 7.70
C LYS A 173 -5.17 15.82 7.82
N LEU A 174 -6.09 15.18 7.12
CA LEU A 174 -7.52 15.50 7.17
C LEU A 174 -8.10 15.32 8.58
N THR A 175 -7.72 14.23 9.25
CA THR A 175 -8.23 13.95 10.60
C THR A 175 -7.55 14.77 11.69
N SER A 176 -6.28 15.18 11.52
CA SER A 176 -5.56 16.00 12.50
C SER A 176 -6.09 17.44 12.59
N GLY A 177 -6.64 17.97 11.50
CA GLY A 177 -7.24 19.32 11.46
C GLY A 177 -8.63 19.42 12.06
N TRP A 178 -9.28 18.30 12.36
CA TRP A 178 -10.65 18.27 12.84
C TRP A 178 -10.74 18.63 14.33
N ARG A 179 -11.48 19.67 14.66
CA ARG A 179 -11.79 20.06 16.04
C ARG A 179 -13.28 19.98 16.28
N LEU A 180 -13.67 19.26 17.31
CA LEU A 180 -15.07 19.24 17.75
C LEU A 180 -15.42 20.58 18.46
N PRO A 181 -16.61 21.14 18.25
CA PRO A 181 -17.07 22.32 18.98
C PRO A 181 -17.05 22.04 20.48
N GLY A 182 -16.24 22.80 21.25
CA GLY A 182 -16.09 22.65 22.70
C GLY A 182 -14.79 21.99 23.16
N GLY A 183 -13.87 21.61 22.26
CA GLY A 183 -12.50 21.21 22.60
C GLY A 183 -11.70 22.43 23.05
N GLN A 184 -11.01 22.33 24.21
CA GLN A 184 -10.11 23.39 24.69
C GLN A 184 -8.98 23.59 23.66
N ALA A 185 -8.78 24.84 23.25
CA ALA A 185 -7.60 25.20 22.47
C ALA A 185 -6.33 24.87 23.29
N PRO A 186 -5.25 24.34 22.68
CA PRO A 186 -3.99 24.23 23.39
C PRO A 186 -3.62 25.62 23.93
N GLN A 187 -3.56 25.76 25.25
CA GLN A 187 -3.07 26.95 25.88
C GLN A 187 -1.62 27.10 25.41
N ASN A 188 -1.36 28.15 24.65
CA ASN A 188 0.00 28.53 24.25
C ASN A 188 0.79 28.85 25.51
N THR A 189 1.52 27.88 26.01
CA THR A 189 2.47 28.01 27.12
C THR A 189 3.53 29.11 26.84
N THR A 190 3.67 29.49 25.58
CA THR A 190 4.60 30.57 25.15
C THR A 190 4.15 31.98 25.60
N GLN A 191 2.81 32.21 25.74
CA GLN A 191 2.35 33.53 26.21
C GLN A 191 2.58 33.74 27.71
N MET A 192 2.48 32.67 28.50
CA MET A 192 2.69 32.76 29.93
C MET A 192 4.17 33.04 30.33
N GLN A 193 5.12 32.56 29.52
CA GLN A 193 6.54 32.83 29.73
C GLN A 193 6.92 34.28 29.37
N THR A 194 6.28 34.87 28.39
CA THR A 194 6.57 36.27 27.99
C THR A 194 6.01 37.27 29.02
N GLU A 195 4.87 36.97 29.61
CA GLU A 195 4.24 37.84 30.63
C GLU A 195 4.98 37.78 31.96
N THR A 196 5.49 36.60 32.34
CA THR A 196 6.31 36.44 33.57
C THR A 196 7.69 37.10 33.42
N ALA A 197 8.29 37.12 32.22
CA ALA A 197 9.53 37.76 31.93
C ALA A 197 9.38 39.31 31.91
N ALA A 198 8.27 39.84 31.45
CA ALA A 198 7.95 41.25 31.46
C ALA A 198 7.69 41.81 32.89
N ALA A 199 7.07 40.99 33.75
CA ALA A 199 6.77 41.36 35.14
C ALA A 199 8.03 41.31 36.03
N SER A 200 9.07 40.55 35.70
CA SER A 200 10.33 40.47 36.49
C SER A 200 11.39 41.50 36.09
N GLY A 201 11.19 42.25 35.00
CA GLY A 201 12.13 43.26 34.49
C GLY A 201 11.98 44.69 35.06
N VAL A 202 11.01 44.90 35.98
CA VAL A 202 10.78 46.19 36.64
C VAL A 202 11.11 46.08 38.13
N ARG A 203 12.41 46.06 38.43
CA ARG A 203 12.99 46.45 39.75
C ARG A 203 14.40 46.92 39.55
#